data_c9e34532c88bec809bad988bde673cfb
#
_entry.id   c9e34532c88bec809bad988bde673cfb
#
_cell.length_a   1.000
_cell.length_b   1.000
_cell.length_c   1.000
_cell.angle_alpha   90.00
_cell.angle_beta   90.00
_cell.angle_gamma   90.00
#
_symmetry.space_group_name_H-M   'P 1'
#
loop_
_entity.id
_entity.type
_entity.pdbx_description
1 polymer ?
#
loop_
_entity_poly.entity_id
_entity_poly.type
_entity_poly.pdbx_seq_one_letter_code
_entity_poly.pdbx_strand_id
1 'polypeptide(L)'
;VGVTMKKSRTLKVLSAVLVAGFALAGCSSADADSDADSAVSQGNWPRTVETPKGPVEITSKPERIVSTSVTLTGTLLSIDAPVVATASTGPNTDVSDAQGLFTQWGDIARERGLAVLPMGGANAESVLAQNPDLIVVSATGGDSVVDLYEQFTAIAPTIVVDYGGSSWQEVASVLGKATGLEDNAAATVAKFDNAVEAAKAEITLPPQPTTALVYYEDGSGANIWTHESGQAKLLTAMGFTVADIPESAKSSESMGKRKDIIQVSAENLYDGIAGNTLILVSADDGAVKAVEALPLLAQHPAIRDHHVYAVGLDTFRLDYYSATNMVNRLVEQFS
;
A
#
# COMPACT_ATOMS: atom_id res chain seq x y z
N VAL A 1 15.60 70.26 -10.78
CA VAL A 1 17.05 70.42 -10.73
C VAL A 1 17.60 68.99 -10.76
N GLY A 2 17.96 68.47 -11.85
CA GLY A 2 19.03 68.79 -12.79
C GLY A 2 20.02 67.67 -12.74
N VAL A 3 20.01 66.82 -13.82
CA VAL A 3 21.13 66.72 -14.80
C VAL A 3 22.32 65.91 -14.25
N THR A 4 22.91 64.89 -14.86
CA THR A 4 23.39 64.71 -16.25
C THR A 4 23.92 63.28 -16.45
N MET A 5 23.76 62.80 -17.68
CA MET A 5 24.38 61.65 -18.35
C MET A 5 25.95 61.69 -18.34
N LYS A 6 26.57 60.50 -18.44
CA LYS A 6 27.72 60.34 -19.37
C LYS A 6 27.87 58.86 -19.85
N LYS A 7 27.94 58.76 -21.18
CA LYS A 7 28.35 57.65 -22.05
C LYS A 7 29.87 57.51 -22.13
N SER A 8 30.38 56.31 -22.40
CA SER A 8 31.39 56.01 -23.46
C SER A 8 31.68 54.47 -23.40
N ARG A 9 31.47 53.72 -24.43
CA ARG A 9 32.16 53.46 -25.69
C ARG A 9 33.35 52.50 -25.53
N THR A 10 33.12 51.32 -26.13
CA THR A 10 33.88 50.55 -27.15
C THR A 10 35.22 49.94 -26.79
N LEU A 11 35.45 48.67 -27.11
CA LEU A 11 36.19 48.24 -28.29
C LEU A 11 36.17 46.66 -28.41
N LYS A 12 36.07 46.23 -29.64
CA LYS A 12 36.16 44.86 -30.16
C LYS A 12 37.60 44.34 -30.12
N VAL A 13 37.84 43.03 -30.03
CA VAL A 13 38.78 42.30 -30.86
C VAL A 13 38.39 40.85 -31.04
N LEU A 14 38.37 40.47 -32.27
CA LEU A 14 38.19 39.11 -32.85
C LEU A 14 39.55 38.39 -32.82
N SER A 15 39.59 37.08 -32.54
CA SER A 15 40.58 36.20 -33.20
C SER A 15 40.14 34.73 -33.07
N ALA A 16 39.92 34.13 -34.21
CA ALA A 16 39.76 32.72 -34.45
C ALA A 16 41.12 32.05 -34.62
N VAL A 17 41.32 30.84 -34.09
CA VAL A 17 42.31 29.88 -34.62
C VAL A 17 41.75 28.48 -34.52
N LEU A 18 41.63 27.84 -35.70
CA LEU A 18 41.40 26.40 -35.90
C LEU A 18 42.77 25.69 -35.78
N VAL A 19 42.81 24.55 -35.09
CA VAL A 19 43.75 23.47 -35.42
C VAL A 19 43.10 22.13 -35.18
N ALA A 20 43.08 21.31 -36.23
CA ALA A 20 42.69 19.91 -36.24
C ALA A 20 43.93 19.05 -35.91
N GLY A 21 43.72 17.89 -35.28
CA GLY A 21 44.80 16.95 -35.01
C GLY A 21 44.32 15.59 -34.52
N PHE A 22 44.32 14.66 -35.36
CA PHE A 22 44.20 13.18 -35.44
C PHE A 22 44.41 12.33 -34.18
N ALA A 23 43.59 11.30 -34.14
CA ALA A 23 43.57 9.94 -33.63
C ALA A 23 44.85 9.33 -33.02
N LEU A 24 44.61 8.49 -31.99
CA LEU A 24 45.15 7.10 -31.97
C LEU A 24 44.44 6.26 -30.90
N ALA A 25 44.14 5.05 -31.26
CA ALA A 25 43.46 4.03 -30.48
C ALA A 25 44.30 3.50 -29.30
N GLY A 26 43.66 3.12 -28.22
CA GLY A 26 44.22 2.40 -27.09
C GLY A 26 43.14 1.57 -26.41
N CYS A 27 43.06 0.28 -26.73
CA CYS A 27 42.30 -0.70 -25.96
C CYS A 27 42.92 -0.85 -24.56
N SER A 28 42.13 -0.68 -23.52
CA SER A 28 42.41 -1.24 -22.21
C SER A 28 41.08 -1.64 -21.58
N SER A 29 40.90 -2.95 -21.47
CA SER A 29 39.85 -3.58 -20.69
C SER A 29 40.03 -3.26 -19.21
N ALA A 30 39.04 -2.67 -18.60
CA ALA A 30 38.85 -2.62 -17.16
C ALA A 30 37.36 -2.86 -16.92
N ASP A 31 37.08 -3.97 -16.26
CA ASP A 31 35.77 -4.30 -15.70
C ASP A 31 35.32 -3.14 -14.81
N ALA A 32 34.25 -2.47 -15.19
CA ALA A 32 33.51 -1.56 -14.33
C ALA A 32 32.13 -2.16 -14.18
N ASP A 33 31.88 -2.73 -13.01
CA ASP A 33 30.55 -2.92 -12.49
C ASP A 33 29.81 -1.58 -12.57
N SER A 34 29.00 -1.43 -13.58
CA SER A 34 28.05 -0.34 -13.66
C SER A 34 26.77 -0.78 -12.98
N ASP A 35 26.65 -0.41 -11.72
CA ASP A 35 25.36 -0.16 -11.11
C ASP A 35 24.62 0.90 -11.94
N ALA A 36 23.98 0.43 -12.99
CA ALA A 36 23.00 1.20 -13.74
C ALA A 36 21.71 1.20 -12.91
N ASP A 37 21.69 2.09 -11.91
CA ASP A 37 20.43 2.62 -11.38
C ASP A 37 19.76 3.36 -12.54
N SER A 38 19.01 2.59 -13.34
CA SER A 38 18.27 3.10 -14.48
C SER A 38 17.14 3.96 -13.96
N ALA A 39 17.37 5.26 -13.91
CA ALA A 39 16.28 6.23 -13.88
C ALA A 39 15.36 5.92 -15.07
N VAL A 40 14.27 5.20 -14.79
CA VAL A 40 13.22 4.90 -15.78
C VAL A 40 12.55 6.23 -16.11
N SER A 41 12.94 6.83 -17.23
CA SER A 41 12.32 8.07 -17.69
C SER A 41 10.85 7.82 -17.97
N GLN A 42 9.98 8.63 -17.36
CA GLN A 42 8.54 8.66 -17.68
C GLN A 42 8.36 8.78 -19.19
N GLY A 43 7.68 7.79 -19.78
CA GLY A 43 7.32 7.84 -21.20
C GLY A 43 7.95 6.79 -22.09
N ASN A 44 8.88 5.97 -21.62
CA ASN A 44 9.41 4.88 -22.46
C ASN A 44 8.52 3.66 -22.42
N TRP A 45 7.88 3.37 -23.52
CA TRP A 45 7.15 2.14 -23.83
C TRP A 45 7.81 1.42 -25.01
N PRO A 46 7.83 0.07 -25.08
CA PRO A 46 7.33 -0.87 -24.08
C PRO A 46 8.13 -0.87 -22.78
N ARG A 47 7.55 -1.36 -21.69
CA ARG A 47 8.24 -1.56 -20.42
C ARG A 47 7.94 -2.94 -19.85
N THR A 48 8.87 -3.46 -19.07
CA THR A 48 8.73 -4.75 -18.38
C THR A 48 8.51 -4.52 -16.89
N VAL A 49 7.52 -5.19 -16.32
CA VAL A 49 7.21 -5.20 -14.89
C VAL A 49 7.44 -6.58 -14.33
N GLU A 50 8.28 -6.68 -13.30
CA GLU A 50 8.50 -7.94 -12.59
C GLU A 50 7.29 -8.27 -11.71
N THR A 51 6.82 -9.51 -11.78
CA THR A 51 5.68 -9.99 -10.99
C THR A 51 5.97 -11.37 -10.41
N PRO A 52 5.21 -11.84 -9.40
CA PRO A 52 5.31 -13.22 -8.90
C PRO A 52 5.09 -14.32 -9.99
N LYS A 53 4.48 -13.96 -11.12
CA LYS A 53 4.31 -14.88 -12.28
C LYS A 53 5.38 -14.72 -13.36
N GLY A 54 6.40 -13.89 -13.09
CA GLY A 54 7.46 -13.56 -14.03
C GLY A 54 7.29 -12.18 -14.67
N PRO A 55 8.21 -11.77 -15.54
CA PRO A 55 8.18 -10.48 -16.21
C PRO A 55 6.99 -10.36 -17.16
N VAL A 56 6.33 -9.19 -17.13
CA VAL A 56 5.22 -8.86 -18.03
C VAL A 56 5.60 -7.63 -18.83
N GLU A 57 5.59 -7.75 -20.16
CA GLU A 57 5.78 -6.64 -21.07
C GLU A 57 4.45 -5.88 -21.26
N ILE A 58 4.48 -4.57 -21.04
CA ILE A 58 3.38 -3.64 -21.31
C ILE A 58 3.81 -2.75 -22.48
N THR A 59 3.16 -2.88 -23.63
CA THR A 59 3.61 -2.31 -24.89
C THR A 59 3.36 -0.80 -25.02
N SER A 60 2.35 -0.29 -24.32
CA SER A 60 1.96 1.13 -24.33
C SER A 60 1.43 1.55 -22.96
N LYS A 61 1.38 2.86 -22.69
CA LYS A 61 0.78 3.38 -21.46
C LYS A 61 -0.68 2.93 -21.35
N PRO A 62 -1.06 2.25 -20.24
CA PRO A 62 -2.43 1.82 -20.05
C PRO A 62 -3.41 3.00 -19.93
N GLU A 63 -4.55 2.86 -20.61
CA GLU A 63 -5.66 3.81 -20.55
C GLU A 63 -6.95 3.18 -20.00
N ARG A 64 -6.99 1.84 -19.90
CA ARG A 64 -8.15 1.07 -19.47
C ARG A 64 -7.75 -0.08 -18.56
N ILE A 65 -7.64 0.21 -17.28
CA ILE A 65 -7.20 -0.77 -16.29
C ILE A 65 -8.41 -1.45 -15.65
N VAL A 66 -8.39 -2.78 -15.60
CA VAL A 66 -9.32 -3.57 -14.80
C VAL A 66 -8.58 -4.11 -13.57
N SER A 67 -9.06 -3.75 -12.38
CA SER A 67 -8.60 -4.33 -11.12
C SER A 67 -9.49 -5.50 -10.73
N THR A 68 -8.95 -6.71 -10.72
CA THR A 68 -9.68 -7.90 -10.24
C THR A 68 -9.58 -8.09 -8.73
N SER A 69 -8.94 -7.15 -8.03
CA SER A 69 -8.78 -7.14 -6.57
C SER A 69 -9.33 -5.85 -5.99
N VAL A 70 -10.34 -5.97 -5.12
CA VAL A 70 -10.89 -4.82 -4.39
C VAL A 70 -9.84 -4.16 -3.49
N THR A 71 -8.87 -4.94 -2.99
CA THR A 71 -7.77 -4.46 -2.15
C THR A 71 -6.79 -3.56 -2.91
N LEU A 72 -6.47 -3.88 -4.17
CA LEU A 72 -5.51 -3.10 -4.97
C LEU A 72 -6.13 -1.84 -5.58
N THR A 73 -7.46 -1.79 -5.70
CA THR A 73 -8.18 -0.69 -6.36
C THR A 73 -7.95 0.65 -5.66
N GLY A 74 -7.98 0.70 -4.33
CA GLY A 74 -7.74 1.93 -3.59
C GLY A 74 -6.36 2.54 -3.91
N THR A 75 -5.32 1.72 -3.99
CA THR A 75 -3.97 2.19 -4.36
C THR A 75 -3.91 2.69 -5.80
N LEU A 76 -4.56 1.99 -6.76
CA LEU A 76 -4.67 2.48 -8.15
C LEU A 76 -5.36 3.84 -8.23
N LEU A 77 -6.47 4.01 -7.49
CA LEU A 77 -7.20 5.27 -7.45
C LEU A 77 -6.37 6.41 -6.84
N SER A 78 -5.56 6.11 -5.82
CA SER A 78 -4.74 7.11 -5.12
C SER A 78 -3.62 7.69 -5.98
N ILE A 79 -3.17 6.96 -6.99
CA ILE A 79 -2.16 7.41 -7.97
C ILE A 79 -2.75 7.91 -9.28
N ASP A 80 -4.07 8.11 -9.33
CA ASP A 80 -4.83 8.54 -10.51
C ASP A 80 -4.74 7.61 -11.72
N ALA A 81 -4.59 6.29 -11.48
CA ALA A 81 -4.61 5.30 -12.54
C ALA A 81 -5.96 5.25 -13.25
N PRO A 82 -5.99 5.06 -14.60
CA PRO A 82 -7.22 5.05 -15.39
C PRO A 82 -7.99 3.72 -15.24
N VAL A 83 -8.43 3.44 -14.00
CA VAL A 83 -9.25 2.27 -13.68
C VAL A 83 -10.64 2.43 -14.29
N VAL A 84 -11.08 1.47 -15.09
CA VAL A 84 -12.40 1.45 -15.70
C VAL A 84 -13.36 0.48 -15.02
N ALA A 85 -12.81 -0.55 -14.33
CA ALA A 85 -13.61 -1.50 -13.58
C ALA A 85 -12.83 -2.08 -12.38
N THR A 86 -13.57 -2.45 -11.35
CA THR A 86 -13.03 -3.05 -10.13
C THR A 86 -13.83 -4.26 -9.68
N ALA A 87 -13.16 -5.23 -9.07
CA ALA A 87 -13.82 -6.26 -8.29
C ALA A 87 -14.59 -5.63 -7.12
N SER A 88 -15.54 -6.38 -6.59
CA SER A 88 -16.34 -6.02 -5.41
C SER A 88 -16.25 -7.09 -4.32
N THR A 89 -16.50 -6.68 -3.08
CA THR A 89 -16.77 -7.58 -1.96
C THR A 89 -18.27 -7.73 -1.73
N GLY A 90 -18.70 -8.39 -0.65
CA GLY A 90 -20.11 -8.44 -0.25
C GLY A 90 -20.68 -7.04 -0.05
N PRO A 91 -21.87 -6.72 -0.57
CA PRO A 91 -22.44 -5.39 -0.41
C PRO A 91 -23.06 -5.16 0.97
N ASN A 92 -23.14 -3.90 1.38
CA ASN A 92 -23.79 -3.48 2.64
C ASN A 92 -23.21 -4.18 3.87
N THR A 93 -21.88 -4.25 3.96
CA THR A 93 -21.16 -4.68 5.15
C THR A 93 -20.60 -3.46 5.89
N ASP A 94 -19.99 -3.67 7.03
CA ASP A 94 -19.35 -2.60 7.82
C ASP A 94 -18.18 -1.91 7.07
N VAL A 95 -17.64 -2.57 6.03
CA VAL A 95 -16.50 -2.07 5.25
C VAL A 95 -16.84 -1.79 3.78
N SER A 96 -18.09 -2.03 3.36
CA SER A 96 -18.49 -1.90 1.95
C SER A 96 -19.87 -1.29 1.78
N ASP A 97 -20.03 -0.56 0.69
CA ASP A 97 -21.28 0.08 0.29
C ASP A 97 -22.27 -0.89 -0.40
N ALA A 98 -23.37 -0.35 -0.91
CA ALA A 98 -24.41 -1.12 -1.60
C ALA A 98 -23.93 -1.78 -2.92
N GLN A 99 -22.81 -1.37 -3.46
CA GLN A 99 -22.19 -1.96 -4.66
C GLN A 99 -21.06 -2.94 -4.32
N GLY A 100 -20.71 -3.09 -3.02
CA GLY A 100 -19.59 -3.89 -2.58
C GLY A 100 -18.23 -3.21 -2.77
N LEU A 101 -18.20 -1.89 -2.91
CA LEU A 101 -16.98 -1.10 -2.92
C LEU A 101 -16.58 -0.75 -1.48
N PHE A 102 -15.29 -0.76 -1.20
CA PHE A 102 -14.83 -0.36 0.14
C PHE A 102 -15.18 1.10 0.43
N THR A 103 -15.69 1.36 1.63
CA THR A 103 -16.20 2.67 2.05
C THR A 103 -15.17 3.78 1.97
N GLN A 104 -13.88 3.49 2.18
CA GLN A 104 -12.81 4.47 2.18
C GLN A 104 -12.51 5.07 0.79
N TRP A 105 -12.92 4.41 -0.31
CA TRP A 105 -12.71 4.92 -1.66
C TRP A 105 -13.92 4.75 -2.60
N GLY A 106 -15.01 4.16 -2.13
CA GLY A 106 -16.20 3.88 -2.95
C GLY A 106 -16.79 5.12 -3.61
N ASP A 107 -16.82 6.27 -2.92
CA ASP A 107 -17.28 7.54 -3.50
C ASP A 107 -16.41 7.96 -4.70
N ILE A 108 -15.09 7.84 -4.57
CA ILE A 108 -14.14 8.17 -5.65
C ILE A 108 -14.36 7.25 -6.86
N ALA A 109 -14.59 5.95 -6.63
CA ALA A 109 -14.87 5.01 -7.70
C ALA A 109 -16.17 5.37 -8.44
N ARG A 110 -17.22 5.76 -7.71
CA ARG A 110 -18.49 6.22 -8.31
C ARG A 110 -18.34 7.52 -9.09
N GLU A 111 -17.63 8.50 -8.54
CA GLU A 111 -17.35 9.78 -9.21
C GLU A 111 -16.58 9.58 -10.51
N ARG A 112 -15.65 8.61 -10.54
CA ARG A 112 -14.89 8.25 -11.75
C ARG A 112 -15.65 7.31 -12.70
N GLY A 113 -16.85 6.85 -12.31
CA GLY A 113 -17.71 6.01 -13.15
C GLY A 113 -17.19 4.58 -13.35
N LEU A 114 -16.47 4.01 -12.35
CA LEU A 114 -15.97 2.65 -12.44
C LEU A 114 -17.10 1.64 -12.53
N ALA A 115 -17.00 0.71 -13.48
CA ALA A 115 -17.87 -0.46 -13.51
C ALA A 115 -17.50 -1.41 -12.36
N VAL A 116 -18.52 -2.01 -11.75
CA VAL A 116 -18.34 -3.00 -10.69
C VAL A 116 -18.48 -4.41 -11.27
N LEU A 117 -17.44 -5.20 -11.16
CA LEU A 117 -17.45 -6.58 -11.61
C LEU A 117 -18.36 -7.44 -10.70
N PRO A 118 -18.93 -8.55 -11.21
CA PRO A 118 -19.84 -9.38 -10.44
C PRO A 118 -19.24 -9.84 -9.11
N MET A 119 -20.05 -9.89 -8.07
CA MET A 119 -19.68 -10.43 -6.77
C MET A 119 -19.31 -11.92 -6.89
N GLY A 120 -18.29 -12.32 -6.14
CA GLY A 120 -17.77 -13.70 -6.19
C GLY A 120 -16.54 -13.86 -7.06
N GLY A 121 -16.01 -12.76 -7.55
CA GLY A 121 -14.76 -12.66 -8.27
C GLY A 121 -14.94 -12.26 -9.73
N ALA A 122 -13.94 -11.54 -10.20
CA ALA A 122 -13.76 -11.26 -11.61
C ALA A 122 -13.57 -12.59 -12.36
N ASN A 123 -14.30 -12.79 -13.46
CA ASN A 123 -14.05 -13.88 -14.40
C ASN A 123 -13.63 -13.31 -15.75
N ALA A 124 -13.12 -14.18 -16.63
CA ALA A 124 -12.59 -13.75 -17.93
C ALA A 124 -13.64 -13.01 -18.79
N GLU A 125 -14.91 -13.44 -18.76
CA GLU A 125 -15.98 -12.81 -19.53
C GLU A 125 -16.29 -11.39 -19.02
N SER A 126 -16.44 -11.22 -17.69
CA SER A 126 -16.71 -9.91 -17.09
C SER A 126 -15.56 -8.92 -17.26
N VAL A 127 -14.31 -9.41 -17.26
CA VAL A 127 -13.10 -8.61 -17.50
C VAL A 127 -12.99 -8.24 -18.97
N LEU A 128 -13.19 -9.19 -19.90
CA LEU A 128 -13.17 -8.95 -21.35
C LEU A 128 -14.21 -7.90 -21.77
N ALA A 129 -15.39 -7.92 -21.15
CA ALA A 129 -16.46 -6.95 -21.44
C ALA A 129 -16.06 -5.49 -21.13
N GLN A 130 -15.03 -5.28 -20.30
CA GLN A 130 -14.51 -3.94 -19.99
C GLN A 130 -13.47 -3.44 -20.99
N ASN A 131 -13.07 -4.29 -21.95
CA ASN A 131 -12.05 -3.97 -22.96
C ASN A 131 -10.77 -3.37 -22.34
N PRO A 132 -10.10 -4.09 -21.44
CA PRO A 132 -8.90 -3.60 -20.76
C PRO A 132 -7.67 -3.63 -21.67
N ASP A 133 -6.71 -2.74 -21.39
CA ASP A 133 -5.35 -2.78 -21.92
C ASP A 133 -4.32 -3.14 -20.83
N LEU A 134 -4.75 -3.21 -19.57
CA LEU A 134 -4.01 -3.77 -18.44
C LEU A 134 -4.98 -4.41 -17.45
N ILE A 135 -4.63 -5.60 -16.96
CA ILE A 135 -5.34 -6.28 -15.88
C ILE A 135 -4.44 -6.39 -14.66
N VAL A 136 -4.97 -6.02 -13.49
CA VAL A 136 -4.25 -6.10 -12.22
C VAL A 136 -4.90 -7.16 -11.34
N VAL A 137 -4.10 -8.14 -10.91
CA VAL A 137 -4.52 -9.31 -10.14
C VAL A 137 -3.74 -9.35 -8.83
N SER A 138 -4.40 -9.71 -7.73
CA SER A 138 -3.72 -9.96 -6.46
C SER A 138 -3.13 -11.38 -6.42
N ALA A 139 -1.89 -11.51 -5.92
CA ALA A 139 -1.27 -12.82 -5.68
C ALA A 139 -1.88 -13.54 -4.47
N THR A 140 -2.41 -12.80 -3.49
CA THR A 140 -2.82 -13.29 -2.17
C THR A 140 -4.14 -12.66 -1.73
N GLY A 141 -4.71 -13.22 -0.66
CA GLY A 141 -5.93 -12.71 -0.03
C GLY A 141 -7.21 -13.34 -0.56
N GLY A 142 -8.32 -13.07 0.14
CA GLY A 142 -9.64 -13.63 -0.20
C GLY A 142 -10.26 -13.05 -1.49
N ASP A 143 -9.66 -12.01 -2.05
CA ASP A 143 -10.02 -11.36 -3.31
C ASP A 143 -9.07 -11.74 -4.45
N SER A 144 -8.15 -12.68 -4.23
CA SER A 144 -7.26 -13.18 -5.28
C SER A 144 -8.01 -14.12 -6.23
N VAL A 145 -7.85 -13.84 -7.52
CA VAL A 145 -8.30 -14.69 -8.62
C VAL A 145 -7.11 -15.12 -9.49
N VAL A 146 -5.94 -15.28 -8.86
CA VAL A 146 -4.68 -15.63 -9.55
C VAL A 146 -4.74 -16.94 -10.31
N ASP A 147 -5.64 -17.85 -9.95
CA ASP A 147 -5.89 -19.09 -10.69
C ASP A 147 -6.46 -18.86 -12.09
N LEU A 148 -7.03 -17.67 -12.36
CA LEU A 148 -7.51 -17.26 -13.68
C LEU A 148 -6.45 -16.52 -14.52
N TYR A 149 -5.21 -16.43 -14.04
CA TYR A 149 -4.13 -15.66 -14.66
C TYR A 149 -3.98 -15.96 -16.17
N GLU A 150 -3.94 -17.24 -16.55
CA GLU A 150 -3.80 -17.65 -17.95
C GLU A 150 -4.99 -17.20 -18.82
N GLN A 151 -6.17 -17.10 -18.25
CA GLN A 151 -7.36 -16.60 -18.96
C GLN A 151 -7.27 -15.09 -19.16
N PHE A 152 -6.77 -14.36 -18.16
CA PHE A 152 -6.60 -12.92 -18.23
C PHE A 152 -5.50 -12.50 -19.21
N THR A 153 -4.38 -13.25 -19.25
CA THR A 153 -3.27 -12.98 -20.19
C THR A 153 -3.69 -13.14 -21.65
N ALA A 154 -4.72 -13.95 -21.92
CA ALA A 154 -5.33 -14.06 -23.26
C ALA A 154 -6.16 -12.81 -23.66
N ILE A 155 -6.48 -11.94 -22.71
CA ILE A 155 -7.26 -10.72 -22.92
C ILE A 155 -6.35 -9.51 -23.07
N ALA A 156 -5.46 -9.29 -22.10
CA ALA A 156 -4.55 -8.13 -22.04
C ALA A 156 -3.32 -8.46 -21.19
N PRO A 157 -2.24 -7.66 -21.25
CA PRO A 157 -1.14 -7.73 -20.28
C PRO A 157 -1.70 -7.78 -18.85
N THR A 158 -1.25 -8.78 -18.09
CA THR A 158 -1.79 -9.04 -16.74
C THR A 158 -0.65 -9.04 -15.74
N ILE A 159 -0.66 -8.10 -14.80
CA ILE A 159 0.30 -8.06 -13.70
C ILE A 159 -0.27 -8.69 -12.44
N VAL A 160 0.55 -9.42 -11.72
CA VAL A 160 0.21 -9.99 -10.42
C VAL A 160 0.97 -9.22 -9.34
N VAL A 161 0.24 -8.70 -8.34
CA VAL A 161 0.80 -7.90 -7.25
C VAL A 161 0.59 -8.62 -5.93
N ASP A 162 1.66 -8.84 -5.17
CA ASP A 162 1.58 -9.36 -3.82
C ASP A 162 1.55 -8.22 -2.81
N TYR A 163 0.41 -8.04 -2.15
CA TYR A 163 0.25 -7.07 -1.08
C TYR A 163 0.45 -7.67 0.32
N GLY A 164 0.58 -9.00 0.44
CA GLY A 164 0.55 -9.71 1.73
C GLY A 164 1.79 -9.45 2.62
N GLY A 165 2.89 -8.97 2.10
CA GLY A 165 4.09 -8.60 2.87
C GLY A 165 4.59 -7.21 2.53
N SER A 166 3.78 -6.44 1.78
CA SER A 166 4.15 -5.11 1.27
C SER A 166 3.36 -4.02 1.99
N SER A 167 3.98 -2.87 2.18
CA SER A 167 3.25 -1.64 2.51
C SER A 167 2.46 -1.17 1.29
N TRP A 168 1.42 -0.36 1.51
CA TRP A 168 0.68 0.23 0.39
C TRP A 168 1.57 1.14 -0.48
N GLN A 169 2.62 1.76 0.10
CA GLN A 169 3.60 2.57 -0.62
C GLN A 169 4.43 1.72 -1.62
N GLU A 170 4.85 0.52 -1.18
CA GLU A 170 5.54 -0.43 -2.06
C GLU A 170 4.62 -0.88 -3.19
N VAL A 171 3.35 -1.16 -2.88
CA VAL A 171 2.32 -1.49 -3.88
C VAL A 171 2.11 -0.31 -4.85
N ALA A 172 2.01 0.92 -4.35
CA ALA A 172 1.88 2.12 -5.19
C ALA A 172 3.06 2.30 -6.15
N SER A 173 4.29 2.00 -5.69
CA SER A 173 5.48 2.04 -6.55
C SER A 173 5.42 1.02 -7.69
N VAL A 174 5.00 -0.21 -7.40
CA VAL A 174 4.83 -1.27 -8.42
C VAL A 174 3.75 -0.86 -9.43
N LEU A 175 2.60 -0.41 -8.95
CA LEU A 175 1.49 0.03 -9.79
C LEU A 175 1.85 1.29 -10.59
N GLY A 176 2.58 2.23 -10.00
CA GLY A 176 3.11 3.40 -10.69
C GLY A 176 3.98 3.02 -11.88
N LYS A 177 4.92 2.07 -11.70
CA LYS A 177 5.75 1.52 -12.79
C LYS A 177 4.92 0.85 -13.87
N ALA A 178 3.91 0.07 -13.49
CA ALA A 178 3.06 -0.63 -14.46
C ALA A 178 2.19 0.31 -15.29
N THR A 179 1.81 1.45 -14.73
CA THR A 179 0.87 2.39 -15.35
C THR A 179 1.54 3.64 -15.94
N GLY A 180 2.86 3.82 -15.72
CA GLY A 180 3.57 5.04 -16.11
C GLY A 180 3.16 6.26 -15.29
N LEU A 181 2.87 6.04 -14.02
CA LEU A 181 2.44 7.03 -13.02
C LEU A 181 3.39 7.07 -11.82
N GLU A 182 4.68 6.88 -12.07
CA GLU A 182 5.71 6.87 -11.04
C GLU A 182 5.73 8.16 -10.22
N ASP A 183 5.60 9.31 -10.88
CA ASP A 183 5.58 10.61 -10.18
C ASP A 183 4.32 10.77 -9.33
N ASN A 184 3.16 10.31 -9.81
CA ASN A 184 1.92 10.33 -9.03
C ASN A 184 2.06 9.42 -7.80
N ALA A 185 2.63 8.22 -7.97
CA ALA A 185 2.89 7.30 -6.87
C ALA A 185 3.85 7.93 -5.85
N ALA A 186 4.97 8.48 -6.30
CA ALA A 186 5.94 9.15 -5.43
C ALA A 186 5.33 10.36 -4.70
N ALA A 187 4.54 11.18 -5.39
CA ALA A 187 3.87 12.33 -4.79
C ALA A 187 2.82 11.91 -3.73
N THR A 188 2.05 10.85 -4.01
CA THR A 188 1.05 10.32 -3.07
C THR A 188 1.73 9.74 -1.83
N VAL A 189 2.81 8.98 -2.00
CA VAL A 189 3.62 8.46 -0.90
C VAL A 189 4.21 9.60 -0.07
N ALA A 190 4.87 10.57 -0.70
CA ALA A 190 5.46 11.70 0.01
C ALA A 190 4.42 12.53 0.78
N LYS A 191 3.22 12.73 0.22
CA LYS A 191 2.11 13.39 0.91
C LYS A 191 1.69 12.64 2.16
N PHE A 192 1.58 11.32 2.08
CA PHE A 192 1.23 10.48 3.22
C PHE A 192 2.32 10.47 4.27
N ASP A 193 3.59 10.28 3.90
CA ASP A 193 4.72 10.24 4.83
C ASP A 193 4.86 11.57 5.58
N ASN A 194 4.66 12.71 4.91
CA ASN A 194 4.63 14.02 5.55
C ASN A 194 3.47 14.14 6.56
N ALA A 195 2.29 13.58 6.25
CA ALA A 195 1.16 13.57 7.17
C ALA A 195 1.45 12.68 8.40
N VAL A 196 2.10 11.54 8.21
CA VAL A 196 2.54 10.65 9.31
C VAL A 196 3.54 11.36 10.23
N GLU A 197 4.55 12.04 9.68
CA GLU A 197 5.52 12.79 10.49
C GLU A 197 4.87 13.96 11.26
N ALA A 198 3.91 14.66 10.66
CA ALA A 198 3.14 15.68 11.34
C ALA A 198 2.31 15.09 12.48
N ALA A 199 1.57 14.02 12.21
CA ALA A 199 0.74 13.32 13.19
C ALA A 199 1.58 12.77 14.37
N LYS A 200 2.74 12.19 14.08
CA LYS A 200 3.69 11.71 15.10
C LYS A 200 4.13 12.82 16.07
N ALA A 201 4.25 14.05 15.60
CA ALA A 201 4.63 15.19 16.42
C ALA A 201 3.48 15.70 17.31
N GLU A 202 2.24 15.36 16.99
CA GLU A 202 1.02 15.79 17.71
C GLU A 202 0.60 14.82 18.82
N ILE A 203 0.94 13.53 18.69
CA ILE A 203 0.45 12.49 19.60
C ILE A 203 1.35 12.29 20.82
N THR A 204 0.72 11.91 21.93
CA THR A 204 1.39 11.36 23.11
C THR A 204 1.16 9.86 23.15
N LEU A 205 2.23 9.08 22.93
CA LEU A 205 2.10 7.62 22.85
C LEU A 205 1.58 7.01 24.15
N PRO A 206 0.65 6.04 24.06
CA PRO A 206 0.24 5.24 25.21
C PRO A 206 1.39 4.34 25.70
N PRO A 207 1.25 3.63 26.83
CA PRO A 207 2.28 2.72 27.32
C PRO A 207 2.73 1.70 26.27
N GLN A 208 4.03 1.56 26.09
CA GLN A 208 4.64 0.67 25.11
C GLN A 208 5.18 -0.62 25.78
N PRO A 209 5.39 -1.73 25.04
CA PRO A 209 5.12 -1.90 23.62
C PRO A 209 3.62 -2.09 23.30
N THR A 210 3.28 -2.07 21.99
CA THR A 210 1.92 -2.17 21.48
C THR A 210 1.73 -3.47 20.71
N THR A 211 0.65 -4.20 20.97
CA THR A 211 0.20 -5.32 20.12
C THR A 211 -0.93 -4.87 19.21
N ALA A 212 -0.74 -5.02 17.91
CA ALA A 212 -1.79 -4.80 16.92
C ALA A 212 -2.47 -6.13 16.58
N LEU A 213 -3.80 -6.20 16.65
CA LEU A 213 -4.53 -7.44 16.44
C LEU A 213 -5.93 -7.22 15.86
N VAL A 214 -6.45 -8.26 15.19
CA VAL A 214 -7.89 -8.42 14.93
C VAL A 214 -8.42 -9.48 15.87
N TYR A 215 -9.39 -9.13 16.69
CA TYR A 215 -10.08 -10.08 17.56
C TYR A 215 -11.33 -10.64 16.86
N TYR A 216 -11.57 -11.92 16.99
CA TYR A 216 -12.72 -12.60 16.43
C TYR A 216 -13.70 -13.00 17.54
N GLU A 217 -14.90 -12.41 17.51
CA GLU A 217 -15.95 -12.64 18.52
C GLU A 217 -16.58 -14.05 18.45
N ASP A 218 -16.28 -14.81 17.39
CA ASP A 218 -16.74 -16.20 17.21
C ASP A 218 -15.99 -17.22 18.11
N GLY A 219 -15.04 -16.73 18.91
CA GLY A 219 -14.21 -17.56 19.79
C GLY A 219 -13.02 -18.24 19.12
N SER A 220 -12.72 -17.94 17.87
CA SER A 220 -11.53 -18.48 17.19
C SER A 220 -10.21 -17.89 17.67
N GLY A 221 -10.26 -16.75 18.40
CA GLY A 221 -9.10 -16.06 18.95
C GLY A 221 -8.79 -14.74 18.27
N ALA A 222 -7.54 -14.54 17.87
CA ALA A 222 -7.10 -13.31 17.21
C ALA A 222 -6.05 -13.57 16.14
N ASN A 223 -5.98 -12.66 15.18
CA ASN A 223 -4.81 -12.52 14.30
C ASN A 223 -3.97 -11.35 14.81
N ILE A 224 -2.72 -11.62 15.17
CA ILE A 224 -1.76 -10.61 15.61
C ILE A 224 -0.88 -10.23 14.43
N TRP A 225 -0.77 -8.93 14.18
CA TRP A 225 0.03 -8.37 13.11
C TRP A 225 1.53 -8.39 13.47
N THR A 226 2.35 -8.95 12.60
CA THR A 226 3.81 -9.00 12.76
C THR A 226 4.46 -7.70 12.30
N HIS A 227 5.75 -7.51 12.58
CA HIS A 227 6.53 -6.36 12.08
C HIS A 227 6.56 -6.23 10.56
N GLU A 228 6.29 -7.31 9.81
CA GLU A 228 6.25 -7.30 8.35
C GLU A 228 4.94 -6.74 7.78
N SER A 229 3.91 -6.62 8.60
CA SER A 229 2.60 -6.11 8.18
C SER A 229 2.60 -4.61 7.87
N GLY A 230 1.72 -4.18 6.99
CA GLY A 230 1.49 -2.75 6.72
C GLY A 230 1.04 -1.98 7.97
N GLN A 231 0.23 -2.60 8.81
CA GLN A 231 -0.27 -2.02 10.07
C GLN A 231 0.87 -1.78 11.07
N ALA A 232 1.74 -2.77 11.28
CA ALA A 232 2.88 -2.62 12.18
C ALA A 232 3.92 -1.61 11.65
N LYS A 233 4.16 -1.60 10.34
CA LYS A 233 5.02 -0.60 9.68
C LYS A 233 4.47 0.82 9.89
N LEU A 234 3.15 1.03 9.74
CA LEU A 234 2.51 2.32 9.99
C LEU A 234 2.60 2.73 11.47
N LEU A 235 2.28 1.83 12.39
CA LEU A 235 2.43 2.10 13.83
C LEU A 235 3.88 2.47 14.19
N THR A 236 4.85 1.76 13.63
CA THR A 236 6.28 2.07 13.84
C THR A 236 6.65 3.45 13.28
N ALA A 237 6.14 3.83 12.11
CA ALA A 237 6.35 5.15 11.54
C ALA A 237 5.74 6.26 12.42
N MET A 238 4.58 5.98 13.06
CA MET A 238 3.95 6.86 14.05
C MET A 238 4.69 6.90 15.41
N GLY A 239 5.74 6.10 15.60
CA GLY A 239 6.57 6.09 16.81
C GLY A 239 6.21 5.00 17.82
N PHE A 240 5.21 4.15 17.55
CA PHE A 240 4.90 3.01 18.42
C PHE A 240 6.00 1.94 18.36
N THR A 241 6.22 1.26 19.46
CA THR A 241 7.05 0.05 19.54
C THR A 241 6.13 -1.16 19.43
N VAL A 242 6.14 -1.83 18.29
CA VAL A 242 5.32 -3.03 18.08
C VAL A 242 5.92 -4.19 18.87
N ALA A 243 5.08 -4.92 19.62
CA ALA A 243 5.50 -6.04 20.45
C ALA A 243 5.85 -7.28 19.61
N ASP A 244 6.88 -8.01 20.03
CA ASP A 244 7.15 -9.34 19.48
C ASP A 244 6.10 -10.35 19.94
N ILE A 245 5.71 -11.27 19.06
CA ILE A 245 4.77 -12.33 19.38
C ILE A 245 5.55 -13.50 19.97
N PRO A 246 5.27 -13.92 21.23
CA PRO A 246 5.94 -15.06 21.86
C PRO A 246 5.80 -16.35 21.04
N GLU A 247 6.89 -17.11 20.90
CA GLU A 247 6.86 -18.39 20.14
C GLU A 247 5.84 -19.38 20.70
N SER A 248 5.65 -19.38 22.04
CA SER A 248 4.68 -20.25 22.72
C SER A 248 3.22 -19.99 22.32
N ALA A 249 2.94 -18.78 21.83
CA ALA A 249 1.57 -18.39 21.46
C ALA A 249 1.25 -18.63 19.98
N LYS A 250 2.26 -18.91 19.17
CA LYS A 250 2.09 -19.18 17.75
C LYS A 250 1.37 -20.52 17.57
N SER A 251 0.15 -20.47 17.05
CA SER A 251 -0.54 -21.69 16.61
C SER A 251 0.01 -22.14 15.25
N SER A 252 -0.10 -23.44 14.96
CA SER A 252 0.38 -23.99 13.70
C SER A 252 -0.36 -23.41 12.50
N GLU A 253 0.36 -22.88 11.54
CA GLU A 253 0.11 -22.67 10.10
C GLU A 253 -1.34 -22.58 9.55
N SER A 254 -2.33 -22.11 10.32
CA SER A 254 -3.73 -22.06 9.85
C SER A 254 -3.97 -21.03 8.73
N MET A 255 -3.09 -20.04 8.57
CA MET A 255 -3.20 -18.95 7.59
C MET A 255 -2.24 -19.12 6.38
N GLY A 256 -1.68 -20.30 6.20
CA GLY A 256 -0.72 -20.57 5.13
C GLY A 256 0.64 -19.91 5.34
N LYS A 257 1.34 -19.60 4.25
CA LYS A 257 2.70 -19.03 4.29
C LYS A 257 2.74 -17.50 4.53
N ARG A 258 1.71 -16.92 5.12
CA ARG A 258 1.68 -15.48 5.44
C ARG A 258 2.73 -15.16 6.50
N LYS A 259 3.37 -13.99 6.33
CA LYS A 259 4.38 -13.48 7.26
C LYS A 259 3.89 -12.27 8.06
N ASP A 260 2.85 -11.63 7.56
CA ASP A 260 2.27 -10.41 8.11
C ASP A 260 1.32 -10.65 9.28
N ILE A 261 0.82 -11.89 9.46
CA ILE A 261 -0.14 -12.26 10.50
C ILE A 261 0.28 -13.57 11.16
N ILE A 262 0.05 -13.66 12.48
CA ILE A 262 0.08 -14.92 13.24
C ILE A 262 -1.27 -15.10 13.90
N GLN A 263 -1.90 -16.24 13.67
CA GLN A 263 -3.13 -16.62 14.35
C GLN A 263 -2.80 -17.16 15.74
N VAL A 264 -3.54 -16.67 16.74
CA VAL A 264 -3.48 -17.11 18.14
C VAL A 264 -4.87 -17.58 18.53
N SER A 265 -4.96 -18.81 19.04
CA SER A 265 -6.24 -19.35 19.51
C SER A 265 -6.76 -18.62 20.76
N ALA A 266 -8.06 -18.72 21.03
CA ALA A 266 -8.65 -18.05 22.18
C ALA A 266 -7.97 -18.42 23.51
N GLU A 267 -7.57 -19.70 23.69
CA GLU A 267 -6.90 -20.17 24.91
C GLU A 267 -5.49 -19.59 25.09
N ASN A 268 -4.80 -19.28 23.98
CA ASN A 268 -3.44 -18.75 23.99
C ASN A 268 -3.40 -17.21 23.86
N LEU A 269 -4.58 -16.58 23.83
CA LEU A 269 -4.67 -15.13 23.56
C LEU A 269 -3.93 -14.29 24.61
N TYR A 270 -4.02 -14.67 25.89
CA TYR A 270 -3.32 -13.98 26.97
C TYR A 270 -1.81 -14.02 26.78
N ASP A 271 -1.27 -15.18 26.44
CA ASP A 271 0.18 -15.37 26.22
C ASP A 271 0.66 -14.78 24.88
N GLY A 272 -0.25 -14.63 23.93
CA GLY A 272 0.04 -14.05 22.61
C GLY A 272 0.13 -12.53 22.60
N ILE A 273 -0.51 -11.88 23.56
CA ILE A 273 -0.51 -10.41 23.68
C ILE A 273 0.62 -9.99 24.61
N ALA A 274 1.70 -9.48 24.02
CA ALA A 274 2.89 -9.06 24.81
C ALA A 274 2.95 -7.53 25.05
N GLY A 275 1.98 -6.76 24.51
CA GLY A 275 1.96 -5.30 24.60
C GLY A 275 1.30 -4.76 25.87
N ASN A 276 1.71 -3.57 26.31
CA ASN A 276 0.99 -2.80 27.33
C ASN A 276 -0.17 -2.01 26.77
N THR A 277 -0.25 -1.90 25.45
CA THR A 277 -1.33 -1.27 24.69
C THR A 277 -1.79 -2.22 23.60
N LEU A 278 -3.10 -2.28 23.36
CA LEU A 278 -3.72 -3.02 22.27
C LEU A 278 -4.29 -2.03 21.24
N ILE A 279 -3.90 -2.22 20.00
CA ILE A 279 -4.51 -1.55 18.85
C ILE A 279 -5.35 -2.59 18.10
N LEU A 280 -6.66 -2.43 18.16
CA LEU A 280 -7.60 -3.29 17.47
C LEU A 280 -7.77 -2.81 16.03
N VAL A 281 -7.29 -3.60 15.10
CA VAL A 281 -7.41 -3.39 13.66
C VAL A 281 -8.73 -3.95 13.17
N SER A 282 -9.36 -3.33 12.17
CA SER A 282 -10.69 -3.71 11.68
C SER A 282 -11.73 -3.75 12.80
N ALA A 283 -11.76 -2.74 13.63
CA ALA A 283 -12.53 -2.69 14.87
C ALA A 283 -13.11 -1.30 15.13
N ASP A 284 -14.17 -1.28 15.90
CA ASP A 284 -14.81 -0.09 16.44
C ASP A 284 -14.86 -0.13 17.98
N ASP A 285 -15.55 0.81 18.60
CA ASP A 285 -15.74 0.87 20.06
C ASP A 285 -16.51 -0.34 20.62
N GLY A 286 -17.29 -1.02 19.80
CA GLY A 286 -17.97 -2.26 20.18
C GLY A 286 -16.96 -3.39 20.41
N ALA A 287 -16.02 -3.53 19.51
CA ALA A 287 -14.93 -4.50 19.63
C ALA A 287 -14.00 -4.19 20.82
N VAL A 288 -13.73 -2.90 21.13
CA VAL A 288 -12.98 -2.51 22.34
C VAL A 288 -13.68 -3.05 23.58
N LYS A 289 -14.99 -2.79 23.73
CA LYS A 289 -15.78 -3.28 24.87
C LYS A 289 -15.82 -4.80 24.94
N ALA A 290 -15.91 -5.48 23.80
CA ALA A 290 -15.90 -6.94 23.74
C ALA A 290 -14.56 -7.51 24.25
N VAL A 291 -13.44 -6.94 23.82
CA VAL A 291 -12.10 -7.37 24.26
C VAL A 291 -11.86 -7.07 25.74
N GLU A 292 -12.25 -5.88 26.23
CA GLU A 292 -12.14 -5.52 27.65
C GLU A 292 -13.00 -6.40 28.57
N ALA A 293 -14.11 -6.95 28.06
CA ALA A 293 -14.99 -7.85 28.80
C ALA A 293 -14.51 -9.30 28.87
N LEU A 294 -13.42 -9.66 28.17
CA LEU A 294 -12.91 -11.04 28.14
C LEU A 294 -12.33 -11.45 29.49
N PRO A 295 -12.92 -12.45 30.20
CA PRO A 295 -12.41 -12.87 31.51
C PRO A 295 -10.95 -13.34 31.47
N LEU A 296 -10.55 -13.97 30.36
CA LEU A 296 -9.18 -14.43 30.14
C LEU A 296 -8.16 -13.29 30.17
N LEU A 297 -8.53 -12.11 29.68
CA LEU A 297 -7.66 -10.95 29.60
C LEU A 297 -7.78 -10.00 30.81
N ALA A 298 -8.68 -10.25 31.77
CA ALA A 298 -8.97 -9.32 32.85
C ALA A 298 -7.76 -8.89 33.70
N GLN A 299 -6.71 -9.73 33.76
CA GLN A 299 -5.45 -9.42 34.47
C GLN A 299 -4.35 -8.88 33.55
N HIS A 300 -4.61 -8.80 32.24
CA HIS A 300 -3.64 -8.26 31.30
C HIS A 300 -3.48 -6.75 31.51
N PRO A 301 -2.25 -6.20 31.54
CA PRO A 301 -2.01 -4.77 31.82
C PRO A 301 -2.83 -3.84 30.94
N ALA A 302 -2.88 -4.09 29.63
CA ALA A 302 -3.63 -3.27 28.68
C ALA A 302 -5.14 -3.23 28.98
N ILE A 303 -5.72 -4.32 29.46
CA ILE A 303 -7.15 -4.40 29.81
C ILE A 303 -7.40 -3.70 31.16
N ARG A 304 -6.62 -4.06 32.17
CA ARG A 304 -6.76 -3.50 33.52
C ARG A 304 -6.63 -1.98 33.54
N ASP A 305 -5.72 -1.44 32.72
CA ASP A 305 -5.37 -0.03 32.69
C ASP A 305 -6.06 0.71 31.52
N HIS A 306 -7.01 0.04 30.82
CA HIS A 306 -7.83 0.60 29.72
C HIS A 306 -7.01 1.15 28.54
N HIS A 307 -5.96 0.47 28.15
CA HIS A 307 -5.12 0.81 27.00
C HIS A 307 -5.49 -0.05 25.76
N VAL A 308 -6.77 -0.04 25.40
CA VAL A 308 -7.33 -0.75 24.24
C VAL A 308 -7.99 0.27 23.31
N TYR A 309 -7.55 0.32 22.06
CA TYR A 309 -7.98 1.33 21.10
C TYR A 309 -8.32 0.71 19.76
N ALA A 310 -9.44 1.10 19.17
CA ALA A 310 -9.83 0.70 17.82
C ALA A 310 -9.37 1.72 16.79
N VAL A 311 -8.85 1.26 15.64
CA VAL A 311 -8.38 2.15 14.58
C VAL A 311 -9.26 2.16 13.33
N GLY A 312 -10.45 1.55 13.42
CA GLY A 312 -11.50 1.59 12.41
C GLY A 312 -11.65 0.31 11.62
N LEU A 313 -12.86 0.08 11.14
CA LEU A 313 -13.25 -1.14 10.42
C LEU A 313 -12.52 -1.31 9.08
N ASP A 314 -12.13 -0.21 8.43
CA ASP A 314 -11.45 -0.15 7.13
C ASP A 314 -9.94 -0.49 7.17
N THR A 315 -9.36 -0.80 8.35
CA THR A 315 -7.92 -0.92 8.53
C THR A 315 -7.34 -2.33 8.38
N PHE A 316 -8.16 -3.34 8.06
CA PHE A 316 -7.68 -4.70 7.83
C PHE A 316 -6.73 -4.78 6.63
N ARG A 317 -7.05 -4.07 5.55
CA ARG A 317 -6.25 -3.98 4.33
C ARG A 317 -5.93 -2.53 4.07
N LEU A 318 -4.64 -2.16 4.24
CA LEU A 318 -4.25 -0.78 4.06
C LEU A 318 -4.03 -0.45 2.59
N ASP A 319 -4.72 0.58 2.15
CA ASP A 319 -4.42 1.41 1.00
C ASP A 319 -4.16 2.85 1.47
N TYR A 320 -3.91 3.77 0.56
CA TYR A 320 -3.68 5.19 0.90
C TYR A 320 -4.80 5.78 1.76
N TYR A 321 -6.07 5.46 1.44
CA TYR A 321 -7.24 6.05 2.12
C TYR A 321 -7.43 5.48 3.52
N SER A 322 -7.42 4.16 3.65
CA SER A 322 -7.56 3.50 4.95
C SER A 322 -6.35 3.75 5.86
N ALA A 323 -5.13 3.82 5.32
CA ALA A 323 -3.96 4.22 6.08
C ALA A 323 -4.07 5.67 6.59
N THR A 324 -4.57 6.60 5.75
CA THR A 324 -4.83 7.99 6.16
C THR A 324 -5.89 8.05 7.26
N ASN A 325 -6.97 7.28 7.13
CA ASN A 325 -8.00 7.19 8.16
C ASN A 325 -7.44 6.66 9.48
N MET A 326 -6.58 5.64 9.43
CA MET A 326 -5.93 5.09 10.62
C MET A 326 -5.04 6.13 11.31
N VAL A 327 -4.24 6.90 10.55
CA VAL A 327 -3.43 8.00 11.11
C VAL A 327 -4.30 9.03 11.80
N ASN A 328 -5.38 9.48 11.15
CA ASN A 328 -6.29 10.48 11.73
C ASN A 328 -6.92 9.99 13.04
N ARG A 329 -7.36 8.72 13.10
CA ARG A 329 -7.92 8.14 14.33
C ARG A 329 -6.89 8.02 15.45
N LEU A 330 -5.63 7.70 15.12
CA LEU A 330 -4.55 7.69 16.10
C LEU A 330 -4.29 9.11 16.64
N VAL A 331 -4.35 10.14 15.80
CA VAL A 331 -4.28 11.54 16.27
C VAL A 331 -5.45 11.88 17.16
N GLU A 332 -6.68 11.57 16.76
CA GLU A 332 -7.90 11.84 17.58
C GLU A 332 -7.84 11.18 18.96
N GLN A 333 -7.20 10.02 19.09
CA GLN A 333 -7.14 9.27 20.35
C GLN A 333 -5.98 9.68 21.25
N PHE A 334 -4.89 10.20 20.68
CA PHE A 334 -3.64 10.41 21.42
C PHE A 334 -3.10 11.84 21.41
N SER A 335 -3.86 12.81 20.87
CA SER A 335 -3.51 14.26 20.93
C SER A 335 -3.78 14.89 22.28
#